data_56b1ad65feca0370f738aff5a7df2157
#
_entry.id   56b1ad65feca0370f738aff5a7df2157
#
_cell.length_a   1.000
_cell.length_b   1.000
_cell.length_c   1.000
_cell.angle_alpha   90.00
_cell.angle_beta   90.00
_cell.angle_gamma   90.00
#
_symmetry.space_group_name_H-M   'P 1'
#
loop_
_entity.id
_entity.type
_entity.pdbx_description
1 polymer ?
#
loop_
_entity_poly.entity_id
_entity_poly.type
_entity_poly.pdbx_seq_one_letter_code
_entity_poly.pdbx_strand_id
1 'polypeptide(L)' 'MDDGKVPITIEIDAELLAQVAEVLKPYGLTPEEAAVQFFEYCADPKTQGHAIELLKIWKEEQELLERNGANAK' A
#
# COMPACT_ATOMS: atom_id res chain seq x y z
N MET A 1 -13.53 -5.42 -22.68
CA MET A 1 -13.37 -4.07 -22.61
C MET A 1 -13.37 -3.58 -21.23
N ASP A 2 -12.64 -2.64 -20.98
CA ASP A 2 -12.23 -2.36 -19.67
C ASP A 2 -13.15 -1.61 -18.80
N ASP A 3 -14.23 -1.08 -19.23
CA ASP A 3 -15.15 -0.34 -18.38
C ASP A 3 -14.45 0.73 -17.57
N GLY A 4 -13.45 1.37 -18.14
CA GLY A 4 -12.74 2.42 -17.45
C GLY A 4 -11.63 1.96 -16.54
N LYS A 5 -11.34 0.67 -16.51
CA LYS A 5 -10.24 0.17 -15.71
C LYS A 5 -8.93 0.25 -16.46
N VAL A 6 -7.88 0.62 -15.76
CA VAL A 6 -6.55 0.69 -16.34
C VAL A 6 -5.60 -0.16 -15.51
N PRO A 7 -4.68 -0.87 -16.17
CA PRO A 7 -3.69 -1.64 -15.43
C PRO A 7 -2.63 -0.74 -14.83
N ILE A 8 -2.25 -1.04 -13.61
CA ILE A 8 -1.20 -0.31 -12.91
C ILE A 8 -0.14 -1.30 -12.50
N THR A 9 1.11 -0.98 -12.80
CA THR A 9 2.23 -1.81 -12.41
C THR A 9 2.96 -1.18 -11.24
N ILE A 10 3.13 -1.93 -10.17
CA ILE A 10 3.80 -1.46 -8.97
C ILE A 10 4.92 -2.43 -8.66
N GLU A 11 6.09 -1.89 -8.37
CA GLU A 11 7.21 -2.71 -7.95
C GLU A 11 7.12 -2.95 -6.46
N ILE A 12 7.03 -4.20 -6.07
CA ILE A 12 6.92 -4.58 -4.67
C ILE A 12 7.95 -5.67 -4.39
N ASP A 13 8.61 -5.54 -3.24
CA ASP A 13 9.50 -6.58 -2.77
C ASP A 13 8.75 -7.92 -2.71
N ALA A 14 9.34 -8.96 -3.29
CA ALA A 14 8.68 -10.25 -3.34
C ALA A 14 8.39 -10.78 -1.95
N GLU A 15 9.29 -10.54 -1.02
CA GLU A 15 9.10 -10.99 0.35
C GLU A 15 7.91 -10.27 1.00
N LEU A 16 7.82 -8.97 0.78
CA LEU A 16 6.71 -8.21 1.31
C LEU A 16 5.40 -8.67 0.71
N LEU A 17 5.39 -8.93 -0.58
CA LEU A 17 4.18 -9.40 -1.24
C LEU A 17 3.73 -10.73 -0.65
N ALA A 18 4.67 -11.64 -0.40
CA ALA A 18 4.34 -12.91 0.20
C ALA A 18 3.77 -12.75 1.60
N GLN A 19 4.33 -11.84 2.38
CA GLN A 19 3.83 -11.59 3.73
C GLN A 19 2.41 -11.04 3.70
N VAL A 20 2.15 -10.12 2.78
CA VAL A 20 0.81 -9.55 2.66
C VAL A 20 -0.18 -10.63 2.25
N ALA A 21 0.20 -11.48 1.31
CA ALA A 21 -0.68 -12.56 0.87
C ALA A 21 -1.02 -13.49 2.03
N GLU A 22 -0.04 -13.79 2.88
CA GLU A 22 -0.28 -14.65 4.03
C GLU A 22 -1.26 -14.00 5.01
N VAL A 23 -1.08 -12.72 5.27
CA VAL A 23 -1.95 -12.01 6.21
C VAL A 23 -3.38 -11.96 5.69
N LEU A 24 -3.55 -11.79 4.39
CA LEU A 24 -4.88 -11.65 3.81
C LEU A 24 -5.57 -12.98 3.57
N LYS A 25 -4.82 -14.06 3.56
CA LYS A 25 -5.36 -15.37 3.21
C LYS A 25 -6.55 -15.78 4.09
N PRO A 26 -6.48 -15.64 5.42
CA PRO A 26 -7.62 -16.04 6.26
C PRO A 26 -8.90 -15.27 5.96
N TYR A 27 -8.77 -14.10 5.35
CA TYR A 27 -9.92 -13.26 5.04
C TYR A 27 -10.41 -13.46 3.62
N GLY A 28 -9.77 -14.36 2.87
CA GLY A 28 -10.19 -14.60 1.49
C GLY A 28 -9.87 -13.46 0.55
N LEU A 29 -8.86 -12.66 0.87
CA LEU A 29 -8.48 -11.51 0.07
C LEU A 29 -7.14 -11.73 -0.61
N THR A 30 -6.99 -11.17 -1.79
CA THR A 30 -5.72 -11.15 -2.48
C THR A 30 -5.06 -9.80 -2.30
N PRO A 31 -3.72 -9.71 -2.48
CA PRO A 31 -3.06 -8.41 -2.41
C PRO A 31 -3.62 -7.42 -3.42
N GLU A 32 -4.03 -7.89 -4.58
CA GLU A 32 -4.60 -7.00 -5.59
C GLU A 32 -5.91 -6.41 -5.11
N GLU A 33 -6.76 -7.22 -4.51
CA GLU A 33 -8.01 -6.72 -3.97
C GLU A 33 -7.78 -5.71 -2.86
N ALA A 34 -6.80 -5.99 -2.01
CA ALA A 34 -6.49 -5.06 -0.94
C ALA A 34 -6.01 -3.72 -1.49
N ALA A 35 -5.20 -3.77 -2.56
CA ALA A 35 -4.71 -2.54 -3.16
C ALA A 35 -5.85 -1.71 -3.75
N VAL A 36 -6.78 -2.38 -4.42
CA VAL A 36 -7.92 -1.66 -4.99
C VAL A 36 -8.75 -1.03 -3.88
N GLN A 37 -8.99 -1.77 -2.82
CA GLN A 37 -9.76 -1.24 -1.71
C GLN A 37 -9.07 -0.04 -1.06
N PHE A 38 -7.75 -0.10 -0.94
CA PHE A 38 -7.03 1.03 -0.38
C PHE A 38 -7.13 2.24 -1.29
N PHE A 39 -7.07 2.05 -2.60
CA PHE A 39 -7.25 3.16 -3.52
C PHE A 39 -8.63 3.76 -3.40
N GLU A 40 -9.65 2.92 -3.24
CA GLU A 40 -11.00 3.41 -3.02
C GLU A 40 -11.08 4.24 -1.74
N TYR A 41 -10.40 3.78 -0.71
CA TYR A 41 -10.33 4.51 0.54
C TYR A 41 -9.70 5.88 0.36
N CYS A 42 -8.65 5.95 -0.46
CA CYS A 42 -8.01 7.22 -0.75
C CYS A 42 -8.88 8.16 -1.57
N ALA A 43 -9.73 7.59 -2.41
CA ALA A 43 -10.57 8.40 -3.30
C ALA A 43 -11.88 8.85 -2.66
N ASP A 44 -12.33 8.16 -1.62
CA ASP A 44 -13.60 8.45 -0.97
C ASP A 44 -13.48 9.75 -0.18
N PRO A 45 -14.34 10.75 -0.47
CA PRO A 45 -14.26 12.03 0.25
C PRO A 45 -14.38 11.88 1.76
N LYS A 46 -15.06 10.85 2.23
CA LYS A 46 -15.26 10.66 3.66
C LYS A 46 -14.00 10.19 4.36
N THR A 47 -13.15 9.45 3.66
CA THR A 47 -11.95 8.87 4.27
C THR A 47 -10.66 9.43 3.68
N GLN A 48 -10.77 10.29 2.69
CA GLN A 48 -9.62 10.80 1.96
C GLN A 48 -8.62 11.50 2.88
N GLY A 49 -9.12 12.33 3.78
CA GLY A 49 -8.22 13.03 4.69
C GLY A 49 -7.45 12.08 5.59
N HIS A 50 -8.13 11.07 6.08
CA HIS A 50 -7.48 10.08 6.94
C HIS A 50 -6.42 9.30 6.15
N ALA A 51 -6.76 8.91 4.92
CA ALA A 51 -5.82 8.18 4.09
C ALA A 51 -4.56 8.98 3.81
N ILE A 52 -4.74 10.27 3.51
CA ILE A 52 -3.60 11.13 3.22
C ILE A 52 -2.72 11.28 4.44
N GLU A 53 -3.31 11.41 5.62
CA GLU A 53 -2.55 11.49 6.84
C GLU A 53 -1.73 10.24 7.08
N LEU A 54 -2.33 9.08 6.87
CA LEU A 54 -1.61 7.82 7.03
C LEU A 54 -0.44 7.74 6.07
N LEU A 55 -0.65 8.12 4.83
CA LEU A 55 0.42 8.07 3.84
C LEU A 55 1.55 9.01 4.18
N LYS A 56 1.22 10.19 4.71
CA LYS A 56 2.25 11.12 5.14
C LYS A 56 3.09 10.56 6.27
N ILE A 57 2.43 9.95 7.24
CA ILE A 57 3.14 9.35 8.38
C ILE A 57 4.05 8.23 7.88
N TRP A 58 3.53 7.37 7.02
CA TRP A 58 4.33 6.25 6.50
C TRP A 58 5.53 6.75 5.71
N LYS A 59 5.32 7.81 4.94
CA LYS A 59 6.42 8.36 4.17
C LYS A 59 7.51 8.92 5.06
N GLU A 60 7.12 9.62 6.11
CA GLU A 60 8.09 10.16 7.06
C GLU A 60 8.85 9.04 7.76
N GLU A 61 8.16 7.99 8.13
CA GLU A 61 8.82 6.86 8.76
C GLU A 61 9.82 6.21 7.83
N GLN A 62 9.45 6.07 6.56
CA GLN A 62 10.36 5.48 5.60
C GLN A 62 11.61 6.32 5.40
N GLU A 63 11.44 7.62 5.35
CA GLU A 63 12.59 8.50 5.21
C GLU A 63 13.53 8.40 6.40
N LEU A 64 12.96 8.30 7.59
CA LEU A 64 13.77 8.12 8.80
C LEU A 64 14.51 6.79 8.77
N LEU A 65 13.82 5.73 8.38
CA LEU A 65 14.45 4.42 8.30
C LEU A 65 15.58 4.39 7.30
N GLU A 66 15.38 5.01 6.15
CA GLU A 66 16.43 5.05 5.14
C GLU A 66 17.64 5.80 5.63
N ARG A 67 17.40 6.92 6.31
CA ARG A 67 18.49 7.70 6.85
C ARG A 67 19.25 6.92 7.90
N ASN A 68 18.53 6.29 8.81
CA ASN A 68 19.15 5.51 9.86
C ASN A 68 19.88 4.29 9.31
N GLY A 69 19.27 3.66 8.30
CA GLY A 69 19.89 2.52 7.67
C GLY A 69 21.20 2.87 7.01
N ALA A 70 21.25 4.02 6.35
CA ALA A 70 22.48 4.47 5.73
C ALA A 70 23.55 4.74 6.77
N ASN A 71 23.15 5.30 7.90
CA ASN A 71 24.11 5.61 8.97
C ASN A 71 24.58 4.36 9.69
N ALA A 72 23.73 3.38 9.80
CA ALA A 72 24.06 2.18 10.53
C ALA A 72 25.14 1.37 9.84
N LYS A 73 25.32 1.60 8.58
CA LYS A 73 26.37 0.89 7.83
C LYS A 73 27.59 1.73 7.67
#